data_40d0437ee62a4d3e3e1747330aef753f
#
_entry.id   40d0437ee62a4d3e3e1747330aef753f
#
_cell.length_a   1.000
_cell.length_b   1.000
_cell.length_c   1.000
_cell.angle_alpha   90.00
_cell.angle_beta   90.00
_cell.angle_gamma   90.00
#
_symmetry.space_group_name_H-M   'P 1'
#
loop_
_entity.id
_entity.type
_entity.pdbx_description
1 polymer ?
#
loop_
_entity_poly.entity_id
_entity_poly.type
_entity_poly.pdbx_seq_one_letter_code
_entity_poly.pdbx_strand_id
1 'polypeptide(L)'
;MYHFEENTALLRARLSKKRFTHSVNVAAEAKKLAVRYGEDEDKAYFAGLMHDVCKELPSEEQEELMLAGSFDISPEERDTPKLWHGIAGAFYLQFTLGISDSDVLNAVRYHTVGRAGMSRLEEIVYLADLVSEERDYNGVEEMRKLAYTDLNTAMLEGIRFSLQSTLGKGGFIPLSTLEAYNQYIYCEKKSKGRQKAKKNAQ
;
A
#
# COMPACT_ATOMS: atom_id res chain seq x y z
N MET A 1 -0.32 11.71 17.93
CA MET A 1 -1.77 11.95 17.68
C MET A 1 -1.92 12.39 16.23
N TYR A 2 -2.79 11.75 15.47
CA TYR A 2 -3.00 12.08 14.04
C TYR A 2 -3.98 13.26 13.93
N HIS A 3 -3.52 14.41 13.46
CA HIS A 3 -4.33 15.63 13.30
C HIS A 3 -5.19 15.52 12.03
N PHE A 4 -6.28 14.76 12.10
CA PHE A 4 -7.09 14.40 10.91
C PHE A 4 -7.64 15.60 10.15
N GLU A 5 -8.17 16.62 10.85
CA GLU A 5 -8.74 17.82 10.21
C GLU A 5 -7.67 18.62 9.47
N GLU A 6 -6.51 18.83 10.11
CA GLU A 6 -5.37 19.56 9.55
C GLU A 6 -4.81 18.83 8.33
N ASN A 7 -4.60 17.50 8.44
CA ASN A 7 -4.10 16.69 7.34
C ASN A 7 -5.09 16.57 6.17
N THR A 8 -6.39 16.53 6.46
CA THR A 8 -7.44 16.58 5.42
C THR A 8 -7.42 17.92 4.69
N ALA A 9 -7.28 19.04 5.42
CA ALA A 9 -7.16 20.37 4.83
C ALA A 9 -5.87 20.50 3.97
N LEU A 10 -4.74 19.98 4.48
CA LEU A 10 -3.47 19.91 3.76
C LEU A 10 -3.63 19.18 2.42
N LEU A 11 -4.21 17.97 2.41
CA LEU A 11 -4.42 17.19 1.19
C LEU A 11 -5.35 17.88 0.21
N ARG A 12 -6.41 18.52 0.71
CA ARG A 12 -7.34 19.29 -0.13
C ARG A 12 -6.67 20.46 -0.85
N ALA A 13 -5.67 21.08 -0.23
CA ALA A 13 -4.90 22.16 -0.82
C ALA A 13 -3.82 21.66 -1.81
N ARG A 14 -3.32 20.43 -1.65
CA ARG A 14 -2.21 19.88 -2.43
C ARG A 14 -2.63 19.01 -3.60
N LEU A 15 -3.76 18.34 -3.49
CA LEU A 15 -4.19 17.33 -4.45
C LEU A 15 -5.34 17.83 -5.31
N SER A 16 -5.39 17.37 -6.55
CA SER A 16 -6.57 17.54 -7.38
C SER A 16 -7.81 16.94 -6.71
N LYS A 17 -8.99 17.44 -7.06
CA LYS A 17 -10.26 16.93 -6.51
C LYS A 17 -10.37 15.41 -6.65
N LYS A 18 -9.95 14.85 -7.80
CA LYS A 18 -9.97 13.40 -8.05
C LYS A 18 -9.06 12.66 -7.09
N ARG A 19 -7.81 13.12 -6.93
CA ARG A 19 -6.82 12.47 -6.05
C ARG A 19 -7.20 12.61 -4.59
N PHE A 20 -7.71 13.77 -4.18
CA PHE A 20 -8.22 13.97 -2.82
C PHE A 20 -9.37 13.02 -2.50
N THR A 21 -10.37 12.87 -3.41
CA THR A 21 -11.47 11.91 -3.22
C THR A 21 -10.95 10.49 -3.09
N HIS A 22 -10.00 10.09 -3.94
CA HIS A 22 -9.32 8.79 -3.83
C HIS A 22 -8.68 8.58 -2.45
N SER A 23 -7.89 9.54 -1.96
CA SER A 23 -7.24 9.43 -0.65
C SER A 23 -8.26 9.28 0.50
N VAL A 24 -9.39 9.99 0.43
CA VAL A 24 -10.47 9.85 1.42
C VAL A 24 -11.12 8.47 1.36
N ASN A 25 -11.36 7.94 0.16
CA ASN A 25 -11.95 6.60 -0.03
C ASN A 25 -11.00 5.51 0.45
N VAL A 26 -9.69 5.63 0.16
CA VAL A 26 -8.67 4.71 0.67
C VAL A 26 -8.59 4.75 2.20
N ALA A 27 -8.66 5.93 2.81
CA ALA A 27 -8.70 6.06 4.26
C ALA A 27 -9.90 5.35 4.88
N ALA A 28 -11.09 5.56 4.31
CA ALA A 28 -12.32 4.92 4.77
C ALA A 28 -12.26 3.39 4.62
N GLU A 29 -11.69 2.90 3.51
CA GLU A 29 -11.53 1.48 3.26
C GLU A 29 -10.48 0.84 4.16
N ALA A 30 -9.33 1.51 4.37
CA ALA A 30 -8.29 1.06 5.30
C ALA A 30 -8.85 0.93 6.73
N LYS A 31 -9.66 1.90 7.18
CA LYS A 31 -10.35 1.82 8.48
C LYS A 31 -11.25 0.60 8.58
N LYS A 32 -12.06 0.31 7.57
CA LYS A 32 -12.94 -0.88 7.56
C LYS A 32 -12.14 -2.19 7.61
N LEU A 33 -11.05 -2.27 6.85
CA LEU A 33 -10.17 -3.43 6.87
C LEU A 33 -9.45 -3.57 8.22
N ALA A 34 -9.06 -2.46 8.87
CA ALA A 34 -8.49 -2.46 10.21
C ALA A 34 -9.46 -3.07 11.23
N VAL A 35 -10.74 -2.66 11.24
CA VAL A 35 -11.79 -3.29 12.06
C VAL A 35 -11.88 -4.79 11.78
N ARG A 36 -11.87 -5.18 10.50
CA ARG A 36 -11.99 -6.58 10.10
C ARG A 36 -10.85 -7.46 10.61
N TYR A 37 -9.63 -6.90 10.66
CA TYR A 37 -8.41 -7.66 10.98
C TYR A 37 -7.81 -7.35 12.35
N GLY A 38 -8.48 -6.52 13.16
CA GLY A 38 -8.07 -6.20 14.53
C GLY A 38 -6.83 -5.31 14.59
N GLU A 39 -6.69 -4.37 13.62
CA GLU A 39 -5.65 -3.35 13.59
C GLU A 39 -6.18 -2.03 14.13
N ASP A 40 -5.30 -1.08 14.45
CA ASP A 40 -5.66 0.26 14.89
C ASP A 40 -6.37 1.05 13.77
N GLU A 41 -7.65 1.38 14.00
CA GLU A 41 -8.51 2.06 13.03
C GLU A 41 -8.02 3.46 12.67
N ASP A 42 -7.55 4.22 13.65
CA ASP A 42 -7.09 5.60 13.45
C ASP A 42 -5.75 5.61 12.72
N LYS A 43 -4.87 4.67 13.05
CA LYS A 43 -3.60 4.45 12.35
C LYS A 43 -3.84 4.08 10.89
N ALA A 44 -4.74 3.14 10.61
CA ALA A 44 -5.07 2.71 9.27
C ALA A 44 -5.76 3.81 8.45
N TYR A 45 -6.69 4.53 9.06
CA TYR A 45 -7.32 5.70 8.43
C TYR A 45 -6.29 6.75 8.04
N PHE A 46 -5.38 7.09 8.97
CA PHE A 46 -4.34 8.08 8.72
C PHE A 46 -3.38 7.66 7.61
N ALA A 47 -2.86 6.44 7.67
CA ALA A 47 -1.94 5.92 6.65
C ALA A 47 -2.61 5.88 5.27
N GLY A 48 -3.86 5.42 5.19
CA GLY A 48 -4.66 5.43 3.96
C GLY A 48 -4.94 6.85 3.44
N LEU A 49 -5.22 7.81 4.32
CA LEU A 49 -5.42 9.22 3.94
C LEU A 49 -4.16 9.82 3.32
N MET A 50 -3.00 9.51 3.90
CA MET A 50 -1.73 10.13 3.55
C MET A 50 -0.91 9.38 2.50
N HIS A 51 -1.34 8.18 2.06
CA HIS A 51 -0.54 7.33 1.18
C HIS A 51 -0.05 8.03 -0.11
N ASP A 52 -0.88 8.91 -0.66
CA ASP A 52 -0.63 9.65 -1.91
C ASP A 52 -0.32 11.15 -1.69
N VAL A 53 0.09 11.57 -0.48
CA VAL A 53 0.34 12.98 -0.13
C VAL A 53 1.33 13.70 -1.06
N CYS A 54 2.27 12.97 -1.65
CA CYS A 54 3.27 13.50 -2.60
C CYS A 54 2.98 13.12 -4.06
N LYS A 55 1.81 12.51 -4.38
CA LYS A 55 1.52 11.96 -5.71
C LYS A 55 1.52 12.98 -6.84
N GLU A 56 1.07 14.17 -6.57
CA GLU A 56 0.91 15.24 -7.56
C GLU A 56 1.96 16.36 -7.40
N LEU A 57 3.02 16.11 -6.60
CA LEU A 57 4.19 16.98 -6.62
C LEU A 57 4.94 16.87 -7.97
N PRO A 58 5.61 17.92 -8.41
CA PRO A 58 6.59 17.85 -9.51
C PRO A 58 7.61 16.72 -9.27
N SER A 59 8.07 16.09 -10.35
CA SER A 59 9.04 14.99 -10.26
C SER A 59 10.32 15.39 -9.55
N GLU A 60 10.79 16.59 -9.76
CA GLU A 60 11.98 17.17 -9.14
C GLU A 60 11.82 17.27 -7.61
N GLU A 61 10.66 17.72 -7.12
CA GLU A 61 10.38 17.79 -5.69
C GLU A 61 10.23 16.40 -5.07
N GLN A 62 9.63 15.45 -5.80
CA GLN A 62 9.55 14.05 -5.33
C GLN A 62 10.96 13.44 -5.22
N GLU A 63 11.84 13.69 -6.19
CA GLU A 63 13.21 13.20 -6.19
C GLU A 63 14.01 13.81 -5.04
N GLU A 64 13.91 15.12 -4.81
CA GLU A 64 14.56 15.79 -3.68
C GLU A 64 14.15 15.18 -2.33
N LEU A 65 12.85 14.99 -2.11
CA LEU A 65 12.33 14.35 -0.89
C LEU A 65 12.81 12.90 -0.76
N MET A 66 12.80 12.15 -1.86
CA MET A 66 13.24 10.77 -1.91
C MET A 66 14.72 10.63 -1.54
N LEU A 67 15.58 11.49 -2.07
CA LEU A 67 17.03 11.46 -1.86
C LEU A 67 17.45 12.07 -0.52
N ALA A 68 16.65 12.95 0.06
CA ALA A 68 16.92 13.55 1.37
C ALA A 68 16.71 12.57 2.52
N GLY A 69 15.95 11.50 2.30
CA GLY A 69 15.68 10.46 3.31
C GLY A 69 16.79 9.42 3.41
N SER A 70 16.75 8.64 4.49
CA SER A 70 17.62 7.48 4.71
C SER A 70 16.96 6.16 4.30
N PHE A 71 15.94 6.20 3.45
CA PHE A 71 15.29 5.00 2.92
C PHE A 71 16.20 4.28 1.93
N ASP A 72 16.21 2.97 2.00
CA ASP A 72 16.84 2.15 0.97
C ASP A 72 16.02 2.22 -0.32
N ILE A 73 16.66 2.63 -1.41
CA ILE A 73 16.04 2.85 -2.72
C ILE A 73 16.73 1.96 -3.73
N SER A 74 16.01 0.99 -4.26
CA SER A 74 16.56 0.11 -5.28
C SER A 74 16.78 0.85 -6.61
N PRO A 75 17.70 0.34 -7.49
CA PRO A 75 17.89 0.91 -8.82
C PRO A 75 16.59 1.01 -9.61
N GLU A 76 15.73 -0.02 -9.54
CA GLU A 76 14.44 -0.07 -10.25
C GLU A 76 13.48 1.00 -9.76
N GLU A 77 13.48 1.29 -8.47
CA GLU A 77 12.66 2.39 -7.90
C GLU A 77 13.20 3.75 -8.34
N ARG A 78 14.52 3.92 -8.36
CA ARG A 78 15.17 5.14 -8.81
C ARG A 78 14.85 5.45 -10.27
N ASP A 79 14.83 4.43 -11.12
CA ASP A 79 14.55 4.56 -12.56
C ASP A 79 13.05 4.57 -12.89
N THR A 80 12.17 4.55 -11.86
CA THR A 80 10.72 4.54 -12.04
C THR A 80 10.05 5.72 -11.30
N PRO A 81 9.96 6.93 -11.90
CA PRO A 81 9.38 8.10 -11.24
C PRO A 81 7.97 7.90 -10.68
N LYS A 82 7.19 6.99 -11.28
CA LYS A 82 5.85 6.66 -10.80
C LYS A 82 5.80 6.07 -9.39
N LEU A 83 6.93 5.57 -8.88
CA LEU A 83 7.06 4.99 -7.54
C LEU A 83 7.56 5.99 -6.49
N TRP A 84 8.12 7.11 -6.90
CA TRP A 84 8.78 8.07 -6.01
C TRP A 84 7.86 8.65 -4.95
N HIS A 85 6.58 8.87 -5.27
CA HIS A 85 5.61 9.46 -4.35
C HIS A 85 5.44 8.66 -3.04
N GLY A 86 5.59 7.35 -3.06
CA GLY A 86 5.53 6.52 -1.84
C GLY A 86 6.73 6.78 -0.94
N ILE A 87 7.94 6.89 -1.52
CA ILE A 87 9.17 7.18 -0.81
C ILE A 87 9.14 8.63 -0.28
N ALA A 88 8.84 9.58 -1.18
CA ALA A 88 8.72 11.00 -0.86
C ALA A 88 7.63 11.24 0.20
N GLY A 89 6.50 10.51 0.12
CA GLY A 89 5.41 10.56 1.08
C GLY A 89 5.85 10.13 2.49
N ALA A 90 6.54 9.01 2.59
CA ALA A 90 7.07 8.53 3.86
C ALA A 90 8.08 9.53 4.47
N PHE A 91 8.97 10.09 3.65
CA PHE A 91 9.89 11.16 4.08
C PHE A 91 9.12 12.40 4.55
N TYR A 92 8.13 12.85 3.77
CA TYR A 92 7.31 13.99 4.14
C TYR A 92 6.58 13.80 5.48
N LEU A 93 6.00 12.62 5.69
CA LEU A 93 5.38 12.28 6.97
C LEU A 93 6.39 12.35 8.12
N GLN A 94 7.57 11.78 7.93
CA GLN A 94 8.59 11.70 8.98
C GLN A 94 9.16 13.07 9.33
N PHE A 95 9.62 13.83 8.36
CA PHE A 95 10.42 15.03 8.58
C PHE A 95 9.60 16.33 8.57
N THR A 96 8.47 16.36 7.86
CA THR A 96 7.62 17.55 7.80
C THR A 96 6.49 17.48 8.82
N LEU A 97 5.85 16.30 8.97
CA LEU A 97 4.74 16.15 9.91
C LEU A 97 5.14 15.52 11.25
N GLY A 98 6.41 15.14 11.43
CA GLY A 98 6.94 14.61 12.69
C GLY A 98 6.39 13.22 13.06
N ILE A 99 5.93 12.44 12.07
CA ILE A 99 5.44 11.08 12.29
C ILE A 99 6.64 10.15 12.51
N SER A 100 6.69 9.49 13.67
CA SER A 100 7.76 8.55 14.04
C SER A 100 7.31 7.07 14.05
N ASP A 101 6.02 6.81 13.81
CA ASP A 101 5.48 5.45 13.76
C ASP A 101 5.96 4.75 12.48
N SER A 102 6.87 3.78 12.64
CA SER A 102 7.48 3.05 11.54
C SER A 102 6.47 2.27 10.69
N ASP A 103 5.38 1.76 11.30
CA ASP A 103 4.35 1.04 10.55
C ASP A 103 3.60 1.98 9.60
N VAL A 104 3.28 3.20 10.05
CA VAL A 104 2.65 4.23 9.21
C VAL A 104 3.58 4.65 8.08
N LEU A 105 4.86 4.92 8.41
CA LEU A 105 5.85 5.29 7.39
C LEU A 105 6.02 4.20 6.34
N ASN A 106 6.13 2.94 6.77
CA ASN A 106 6.24 1.80 5.87
C ASN A 106 4.97 1.57 5.05
N ALA A 107 3.79 1.73 5.65
CA ALA A 107 2.52 1.61 4.93
C ALA A 107 2.45 2.62 3.76
N VAL A 108 2.88 3.86 3.99
CA VAL A 108 2.97 4.88 2.93
C VAL A 108 4.09 4.56 1.94
N ARG A 109 5.28 4.14 2.43
CA ARG A 109 6.44 3.83 1.59
C ARG A 109 6.18 2.70 0.60
N TYR A 110 5.50 1.64 1.04
CA TYR A 110 5.37 0.39 0.29
C TYR A 110 3.99 0.15 -0.31
N HIS A 111 3.06 1.12 -0.23
CA HIS A 111 1.69 0.92 -0.71
C HIS A 111 1.56 0.58 -2.20
N THR A 112 2.55 0.93 -3.02
CA THR A 112 2.53 0.61 -4.48
C THR A 112 3.31 -0.64 -4.83
N VAL A 113 4.42 -0.91 -4.15
CA VAL A 113 5.37 -1.98 -4.52
C VAL A 113 5.24 -3.21 -3.64
N GLY A 114 4.82 -3.03 -2.38
CA GLY A 114 4.89 -4.07 -1.37
C GLY A 114 6.33 -4.44 -1.01
N ARG A 115 6.49 -5.29 0.01
CA ARG A 115 7.77 -5.89 0.42
C ARG A 115 7.54 -7.20 1.14
N ALA A 116 8.58 -8.01 1.29
CA ALA A 116 8.53 -9.14 2.23
C ALA A 116 8.43 -8.63 3.67
N GLY A 117 7.69 -9.34 4.51
CA GLY A 117 7.52 -8.99 5.92
C GLY A 117 6.68 -7.74 6.17
N MET A 118 5.70 -7.44 5.31
CA MET A 118 4.74 -6.36 5.57
C MET A 118 4.03 -6.58 6.90
N SER A 119 3.88 -5.50 7.66
CA SER A 119 2.99 -5.49 8.82
C SER A 119 1.53 -5.55 8.38
N ARG A 120 0.63 -5.84 9.34
CA ARG A 120 -0.81 -5.86 9.07
C ARG A 120 -1.31 -4.52 8.53
N LEU A 121 -0.79 -3.42 9.04
CA LEU A 121 -1.12 -2.07 8.57
C LEU A 121 -0.67 -1.85 7.12
N GLU A 122 0.54 -2.28 6.78
CA GLU A 122 1.05 -2.19 5.41
C GLU A 122 0.16 -2.98 4.43
N GLU A 123 -0.22 -4.22 4.79
CA GLU A 123 -1.14 -5.05 3.99
C GLU A 123 -2.51 -4.38 3.80
N ILE A 124 -3.06 -3.79 4.87
CA ILE A 124 -4.35 -3.09 4.84
C ILE A 124 -4.30 -1.89 3.91
N VAL A 125 -3.29 -1.04 4.01
CA VAL A 125 -3.18 0.16 3.15
C VAL A 125 -2.96 -0.22 1.69
N TYR A 126 -2.11 -1.22 1.42
CA TYR A 126 -1.89 -1.75 0.07
C TYR A 126 -3.20 -2.24 -0.57
N LEU A 127 -3.99 -3.03 0.16
CA LEU A 127 -5.28 -3.54 -0.34
C LEU A 127 -6.33 -2.43 -0.42
N ALA A 128 -6.40 -1.53 0.55
CA ALA A 128 -7.36 -0.43 0.54
C ALA A 128 -7.22 0.46 -0.71
N ASP A 129 -5.98 0.72 -1.16
CA ASP A 129 -5.73 1.42 -2.42
C ASP A 129 -6.26 0.64 -3.63
N LEU A 130 -6.14 -0.68 -3.64
CA LEU A 130 -6.63 -1.53 -4.73
C LEU A 130 -8.15 -1.67 -4.77
N VAL A 131 -8.84 -1.63 -3.61
CA VAL A 131 -10.26 -1.97 -3.51
C VAL A 131 -11.15 -0.79 -3.13
N SER A 132 -10.61 0.43 -3.00
CA SER A 132 -11.37 1.64 -2.66
C SER A 132 -12.59 1.83 -3.59
N GLU A 133 -13.60 2.56 -3.10
CA GLU A 133 -14.92 2.64 -3.71
C GLU A 133 -14.91 3.04 -5.19
N GLU A 134 -14.03 3.97 -5.57
CA GLU A 134 -13.93 4.48 -6.95
C GLU A 134 -13.13 3.58 -7.89
N ARG A 135 -12.53 2.49 -7.40
CA ARG A 135 -11.81 1.55 -8.25
C ARG A 135 -12.77 0.77 -9.12
N ASP A 136 -12.52 0.80 -10.43
CA ASP A 136 -13.33 0.16 -11.47
C ASP A 136 -12.40 -0.51 -12.49
N TYR A 137 -11.89 -1.67 -12.15
CA TYR A 137 -11.12 -2.54 -13.03
C TYR A 137 -11.75 -3.93 -13.06
N ASN A 138 -11.49 -4.69 -14.10
CA ASN A 138 -12.04 -6.04 -14.23
C ASN A 138 -11.56 -6.94 -13.09
N GLY A 139 -12.49 -7.48 -12.30
CA GLY A 139 -12.21 -8.32 -11.14
C GLY A 139 -12.14 -7.56 -9.79
N VAL A 140 -12.46 -6.26 -9.75
CA VAL A 140 -12.40 -5.47 -8.49
C VAL A 140 -13.36 -5.99 -7.43
N GLU A 141 -14.56 -6.47 -7.82
CA GLU A 141 -15.54 -6.99 -6.86
C GLU A 141 -15.07 -8.29 -6.19
N GLU A 142 -14.41 -9.16 -6.96
CA GLU A 142 -13.78 -10.37 -6.44
C GLU A 142 -12.63 -10.01 -5.48
N MET A 143 -11.84 -9.00 -5.84
CA MET A 143 -10.75 -8.51 -4.98
C MET A 143 -11.31 -7.89 -3.69
N ARG A 144 -12.41 -7.13 -3.74
CA ARG A 144 -13.11 -6.61 -2.55
C ARG A 144 -13.53 -7.74 -1.62
N LYS A 145 -14.22 -8.76 -2.14
CA LYS A 145 -14.62 -9.94 -1.33
C LYS A 145 -13.42 -10.63 -0.70
N LEU A 146 -12.34 -10.79 -1.47
CA LEU A 146 -11.13 -11.45 -1.00
C LEU A 146 -10.45 -10.66 0.11
N ALA A 147 -10.36 -9.33 -0.01
CA ALA A 147 -9.78 -8.44 0.98
C ALA A 147 -10.47 -8.55 2.36
N TYR A 148 -11.77 -8.91 2.41
CA TYR A 148 -12.51 -9.12 3.67
C TYR A 148 -12.55 -10.56 4.16
N THR A 149 -12.13 -11.54 3.36
CA THR A 149 -12.24 -12.97 3.72
C THR A 149 -10.90 -13.64 4.00
N ASP A 150 -9.87 -13.33 3.23
CA ASP A 150 -8.53 -13.94 3.35
C ASP A 150 -7.44 -12.95 2.93
N LEU A 151 -6.85 -12.27 3.93
CA LEU A 151 -5.86 -11.24 3.70
C LEU A 151 -4.63 -11.74 2.94
N ASN A 152 -4.12 -12.93 3.28
CA ASN A 152 -2.95 -13.48 2.60
C ASN A 152 -3.22 -13.76 1.11
N THR A 153 -4.38 -14.32 0.81
CA THR A 153 -4.78 -14.58 -0.57
C THR A 153 -5.06 -13.25 -1.31
N ALA A 154 -5.69 -12.27 -0.64
CA ALA A 154 -5.90 -10.94 -1.21
C ALA A 154 -4.58 -10.24 -1.55
N MET A 155 -3.60 -10.28 -0.65
CA MET A 155 -2.26 -9.74 -0.91
C MET A 155 -1.58 -10.42 -2.09
N LEU A 156 -1.64 -11.76 -2.17
CA LEU A 156 -1.07 -12.50 -3.29
C LEU A 156 -1.70 -12.08 -4.62
N GLU A 157 -3.03 -12.00 -4.68
CA GLU A 157 -3.74 -11.60 -5.91
C GLU A 157 -3.52 -10.11 -6.24
N GLY A 158 -3.46 -9.23 -5.23
CA GLY A 158 -3.12 -7.82 -5.42
C GLY A 158 -1.72 -7.63 -6.00
N ILE A 159 -0.72 -8.35 -5.47
CA ILE A 159 0.65 -8.31 -6.00
C ILE A 159 0.71 -8.91 -7.41
N ARG A 160 -0.01 -10.00 -7.69
CA ARG A 160 -0.12 -10.56 -9.05
C ARG A 160 -0.70 -9.56 -10.04
N PHE A 161 -1.77 -8.87 -9.66
CA PHE A 161 -2.38 -7.82 -10.47
C PHE A 161 -1.38 -6.70 -10.79
N SER A 162 -0.63 -6.22 -9.80
CA SER A 162 0.40 -5.19 -9.96
C SER A 162 1.54 -5.66 -10.86
N LEU A 163 2.03 -6.89 -10.67
CA LEU A 163 3.07 -7.51 -11.51
C LEU A 163 2.63 -7.66 -12.96
N GLN A 164 1.42 -8.19 -13.21
CA GLN A 164 0.88 -8.35 -14.56
C GLN A 164 0.72 -7.00 -15.27
N SER A 165 0.22 -5.98 -14.55
CA SER A 165 0.11 -4.62 -15.08
C SER A 165 1.47 -4.03 -15.45
N THR A 166 2.50 -4.24 -14.62
CA THR A 166 3.85 -3.73 -14.84
C THR A 166 4.52 -4.45 -16.01
N LEU A 167 4.45 -5.78 -16.05
CA LEU A 167 4.97 -6.60 -17.16
C LEU A 167 4.31 -6.24 -18.50
N GLY A 168 2.99 -6.07 -18.50
CA GLY A 168 2.25 -5.70 -19.72
C GLY A 168 2.63 -4.32 -20.29
N LYS A 169 3.22 -3.45 -19.46
CA LYS A 169 3.71 -2.11 -19.84
C LYS A 169 5.23 -2.06 -20.06
N GLY A 170 5.95 -3.17 -19.91
CA GLY A 170 7.40 -3.22 -20.02
C GLY A 170 8.13 -2.42 -18.93
N GLY A 171 7.51 -2.26 -17.76
CA GLY A 171 8.08 -1.50 -16.64
C GLY A 171 9.05 -2.33 -15.78
N PHE A 172 9.92 -1.65 -15.04
CA PHE A 172 10.78 -2.28 -14.05
C PHE A 172 9.95 -2.84 -12.88
N ILE A 173 10.37 -3.99 -12.37
CA ILE A 173 9.78 -4.62 -11.19
C ILE A 173 10.80 -4.51 -10.04
N PRO A 174 10.50 -3.75 -8.98
CA PRO A 174 11.36 -3.68 -7.81
C PRO A 174 11.56 -5.05 -7.18
N LEU A 175 12.77 -5.33 -6.69
CA LEU A 175 13.09 -6.59 -6.03
C LEU A 175 12.16 -6.84 -4.83
N SER A 176 11.82 -5.80 -4.07
CA SER A 176 10.88 -5.88 -2.95
C SER A 176 9.51 -6.47 -3.35
N THR A 177 9.00 -6.13 -4.54
CA THR A 177 7.74 -6.69 -5.07
C THR A 177 7.85 -8.20 -5.35
N LEU A 178 8.99 -8.65 -5.91
CA LEU A 178 9.24 -10.07 -6.17
C LEU A 178 9.40 -10.85 -4.86
N GLU A 179 10.07 -10.27 -3.87
CA GLU A 179 10.21 -10.88 -2.54
C GLU A 179 8.85 -11.01 -1.84
N ALA A 180 8.02 -9.96 -1.90
CA ALA A 180 6.64 -10.00 -1.41
C ALA A 180 5.84 -11.12 -2.09
N TYR A 181 5.86 -11.18 -3.42
CA TYR A 181 5.18 -12.23 -4.18
C TYR A 181 5.62 -13.63 -3.72
N ASN A 182 6.92 -13.87 -3.64
CA ASN A 182 7.47 -15.16 -3.23
C ASN A 182 7.05 -15.54 -1.81
N GLN A 183 7.01 -14.59 -0.88
CA GLN A 183 6.55 -14.82 0.49
C GLN A 183 5.08 -15.25 0.51
N TYR A 184 4.18 -14.54 -0.17
CA TYR A 184 2.75 -14.90 -0.17
C TYR A 184 2.47 -16.21 -0.91
N ILE A 185 3.19 -16.54 -1.99
CA ILE A 185 3.15 -17.86 -2.62
C ILE A 185 3.57 -18.96 -1.64
N TYR A 186 4.62 -18.73 -0.86
CA TYR A 186 5.07 -19.70 0.15
C TYR A 186 4.01 -19.93 1.24
N CYS A 187 3.39 -18.85 1.72
CA CYS A 187 2.31 -18.92 2.72
C CYS A 187 1.10 -19.69 2.17
N GLU A 188 0.70 -19.42 0.92
CA GLU A 188 -0.41 -20.12 0.27
C GLU A 188 -0.14 -21.64 0.14
N LYS A 189 1.04 -22.02 -0.36
CA LYS A 189 1.42 -23.43 -0.50
C LYS A 189 1.45 -24.16 0.84
N LYS A 190 1.96 -23.51 1.90
CA LYS A 190 2.00 -24.07 3.24
C LYS A 190 0.60 -24.30 3.82
N SER A 191 -0.34 -23.37 3.60
CA SER A 191 -1.74 -23.50 4.06
C SER A 191 -2.45 -24.63 3.33
N LYS A 192 -2.32 -24.73 2.00
CA LYS A 192 -2.88 -25.83 1.19
C LYS A 192 -2.33 -27.21 1.60
N GLY A 193 -1.03 -27.30 1.89
CA GLY A 193 -0.40 -28.51 2.38
C GLY A 193 -0.97 -28.98 3.73
N ARG A 194 -1.18 -28.06 4.67
CA ARG A 194 -1.79 -28.37 5.98
C ARG A 194 -3.25 -28.84 5.86
N GLN A 195 -4.03 -28.22 4.95
CA GLN A 195 -5.42 -28.65 4.71
C GLN A 195 -5.49 -30.04 4.09
N LYS A 196 -4.60 -30.38 3.16
CA LYS A 196 -4.52 -31.71 2.54
C LYS A 196 -4.12 -32.78 3.56
N ALA A 197 -3.14 -32.47 4.45
CA ALA A 197 -2.74 -33.37 5.51
C ALA A 197 -3.88 -33.64 6.50
N LYS A 198 -4.69 -32.64 6.88
CA LYS A 198 -5.85 -32.83 7.76
C LYS A 198 -6.96 -33.66 7.10
N LYS A 199 -7.22 -33.53 5.80
CA LYS A 199 -8.21 -34.33 5.07
C LYS A 199 -7.80 -35.81 4.94
N ASN A 200 -6.51 -36.10 4.88
CA ASN A 200 -6.02 -37.49 4.79
C ASN A 200 -5.92 -38.19 6.17
N ALA A 201 -6.09 -37.45 7.27
CA ALA A 201 -6.05 -37.99 8.64
C ALA A 201 -7.44 -38.23 9.24
N GLN A 202 -8.51 -37.97 8.52
CA GLN A 202 -9.92 -38.27 8.79
C GLN A 202 -10.39 -39.47 7.97
#